data_9881efc4d7290fd3d580167ee77fb660
#
_entry.id   9881efc4d7290fd3d580167ee77fb660
#
_cell.length_a   1.000
_cell.length_b   1.000
_cell.length_c   1.000
_cell.angle_alpha   90.00
_cell.angle_beta   90.00
_cell.angle_gamma   90.00
#
_symmetry.space_group_name_H-M   'P 1'
#
loop_
_entity.id
_entity.type
_entity.pdbx_description
1 polymer ?
#
loop_
_entity_poly.entity_id
_entity_poly.type
_entity_poly.pdbx_seq_one_letter_code
_entity_poly.pdbx_strand_id
1 'polypeptide(L)'
;MGLEVGISGALHTYGRGLNWHPHIHLSVTRGGLDENDNWQPIYFKKKHVEYHWRRSLIDLLRRKYDELNLSTGSTQHIQDYRQWNFFLERQYQRYWNIHFAKKTKLLKQTVNYLGRYLKRPPISASRLRHYSGGTVVFKYLDHRDGEHKTMTLTQEEMILRYASHIPQKHLKMVRYYGFLSNSKRGRLLPLVYAALESTKPEQTEKLTYAKQYKGFTGNDPYKCTLCGNRMVFTGFTKGPKNDELLDSRRFSMRENRRLRSAA
;
A
#
# COMPACT_ATOMS: atom_id res chain seq x y z
N MET A 1 -6.57 0.54 -32.45
CA MET A 1 -5.25 -0.01 -32.14
C MET A 1 -4.98 0.17 -30.66
N GLY A 2 -4.84 -0.92 -29.94
CA GLY A 2 -4.48 -0.92 -28.52
C GLY A 2 -3.00 -1.13 -28.37
N LEU A 3 -2.32 -0.28 -27.55
CA LEU A 3 -0.94 -0.50 -27.19
C LEU A 3 -0.85 -1.29 -25.89
N GLU A 4 0.03 -2.28 -25.83
CA GLU A 4 0.31 -3.02 -24.61
C GLU A 4 1.32 -2.23 -23.78
N VAL A 5 0.83 -1.52 -22.77
CA VAL A 5 1.66 -0.67 -21.88
C VAL A 5 2.02 -1.40 -20.60
N GLY A 6 3.09 -0.99 -19.93
CA GLY A 6 3.43 -1.49 -18.61
C GLY A 6 2.87 -0.57 -17.51
N ILE A 7 2.09 -1.13 -16.59
CA ILE A 7 1.53 -0.38 -15.47
C ILE A 7 1.85 -1.10 -14.16
N SER A 8 2.33 -0.37 -13.17
CA SER A 8 2.33 -0.79 -11.77
C SER A 8 1.47 0.15 -10.94
N GLY A 9 0.61 -0.41 -10.11
CA GLY A 9 -0.31 0.34 -9.26
C GLY A 9 -0.19 -0.07 -7.81
N ALA A 10 -0.25 0.90 -6.90
CA ALA A 10 -0.35 0.68 -5.47
C ALA A 10 -1.59 1.38 -4.92
N LEU A 11 -2.44 0.63 -4.24
CA LEU A 11 -3.58 1.16 -3.50
C LEU A 11 -3.13 1.56 -2.10
N HIS A 12 -3.42 2.79 -1.71
CA HIS A 12 -3.30 3.26 -0.34
C HIS A 12 -4.67 3.67 0.19
N THR A 13 -4.91 3.43 1.47
CA THR A 13 -6.19 3.72 2.11
C THR A 13 -6.10 4.85 3.13
N TYR A 14 -4.89 5.34 3.41
CA TYR A 14 -4.59 6.26 4.52
C TYR A 14 -4.16 7.63 4.05
N GLY A 15 -4.67 8.65 4.73
CA GLY A 15 -4.15 10.00 4.69
C GLY A 15 -3.00 10.22 5.69
N ARG A 16 -2.48 11.43 5.74
CA ARG A 16 -1.34 11.76 6.61
C ARG A 16 -1.67 11.73 8.11
N GLY A 17 -2.93 11.95 8.46
CA GLY A 17 -3.47 11.85 9.82
C GLY A 17 -4.02 10.47 10.16
N LEU A 18 -3.70 9.42 9.39
CA LEU A 18 -4.28 8.08 9.52
C LEU A 18 -5.81 8.06 9.36
N ASN A 19 -6.37 9.05 8.69
CA ASN A 19 -7.76 9.05 8.28
C ASN A 19 -7.97 8.18 7.04
N TRP A 20 -9.18 7.67 6.85
CA TRP A 20 -9.55 6.94 5.64
C TRP A 20 -9.47 7.86 4.43
N HIS A 21 -8.57 7.54 3.50
CA HIS A 21 -8.31 8.32 2.30
C HIS A 21 -7.82 7.41 1.16
N PRO A 22 -8.73 6.62 0.55
CA PRO A 22 -8.35 5.72 -0.52
C PRO A 22 -7.86 6.47 -1.75
N HIS A 23 -6.68 6.10 -2.24
CA HIS A 23 -6.08 6.65 -3.45
C HIS A 23 -5.12 5.65 -4.09
N ILE A 24 -4.87 5.83 -5.38
CA ILE A 24 -4.04 4.91 -6.17
C ILE A 24 -2.83 5.68 -6.71
N HIS A 25 -1.66 5.11 -6.51
CA HIS A 25 -0.44 5.53 -7.17
C HIS A 25 -0.21 4.65 -8.39
N LEU A 26 -0.10 5.26 -9.57
CA LEU A 26 0.18 4.56 -10.81
C LEU A 26 1.54 4.98 -11.36
N SER A 27 2.32 4.01 -11.81
CA SER A 27 3.45 4.21 -12.69
C SER A 27 3.13 3.56 -14.03
N VAL A 28 3.14 4.36 -15.07
CA VAL A 28 2.80 3.92 -16.43
C VAL A 28 3.98 4.21 -17.35
N THR A 29 4.34 3.24 -18.21
CA THR A 29 5.38 3.45 -19.20
C THR A 29 4.93 4.50 -20.23
N ARG A 30 5.87 5.29 -20.73
CA ARG A 30 5.60 6.31 -21.75
C ARG A 30 5.68 5.74 -23.16
N GLY A 31 5.23 4.52 -23.32
CA GLY A 31 5.14 3.78 -24.55
C GLY A 31 4.63 2.38 -24.28
N GLY A 32 4.35 1.64 -25.33
CA GLY A 32 3.90 0.28 -25.32
C GLY A 32 4.20 -0.43 -26.63
N LEU A 33 4.03 -1.74 -26.65
CA LEU A 33 4.15 -2.54 -27.86
C LEU A 33 2.85 -2.44 -28.68
N ASP A 34 2.97 -2.23 -29.97
CA ASP A 34 1.87 -2.37 -30.91
C ASP A 34 1.63 -3.84 -31.28
N GLU A 35 0.72 -4.11 -32.21
CA GLU A 35 0.38 -5.45 -32.68
C GLU A 35 1.52 -6.17 -33.41
N ASN A 36 2.53 -5.42 -33.85
CA ASN A 36 3.74 -5.91 -34.53
C ASN A 36 4.95 -5.95 -33.61
N ASP A 37 4.74 -5.87 -32.30
CA ASP A 37 5.79 -5.82 -31.26
C ASP A 37 6.75 -4.64 -31.36
N ASN A 38 6.40 -3.56 -32.09
CA ASN A 38 7.18 -2.34 -32.16
C ASN A 38 6.84 -1.41 -30.99
N TRP A 39 7.85 -0.72 -30.48
CA TRP A 39 7.66 0.27 -29.42
C TRP A 39 7.06 1.57 -29.95
N GLN A 40 5.88 1.93 -29.46
CA GLN A 40 5.20 3.18 -29.77
C GLN A 40 5.19 4.11 -28.56
N PRO A 41 5.66 5.36 -28.68
CA PRO A 41 5.66 6.32 -27.59
C PRO A 41 4.24 6.82 -27.29
N ILE A 42 3.95 7.03 -26.01
CA ILE A 42 2.66 7.58 -25.54
C ILE A 42 2.91 8.86 -24.74
N TYR A 43 2.07 9.86 -25.02
CA TYR A 43 2.02 11.11 -24.26
C TYR A 43 0.68 11.26 -23.58
N PHE A 44 0.68 11.22 -22.25
CA PHE A 44 -0.55 11.36 -21.46
C PHE A 44 -0.86 12.84 -21.23
N LYS A 45 -2.01 13.29 -21.69
CA LYS A 45 -2.56 14.61 -21.37
C LYS A 45 -3.40 14.51 -20.11
N LYS A 46 -3.10 15.32 -19.08
CA LYS A 46 -3.79 15.27 -17.77
C LYS A 46 -5.31 15.30 -17.90
N LYS A 47 -5.85 16.23 -18.71
CA LYS A 47 -7.30 16.36 -18.92
C LYS A 47 -7.96 15.09 -19.50
N HIS A 48 -7.25 14.39 -20.43
CA HIS A 48 -7.77 13.14 -20.99
C HIS A 48 -7.77 12.02 -19.96
N VAL A 49 -6.69 11.88 -19.19
CA VAL A 49 -6.60 10.86 -18.14
C VAL A 49 -7.66 11.12 -17.06
N GLU A 50 -7.87 12.38 -16.66
CA GLU A 50 -8.90 12.79 -15.70
C GLU A 50 -10.30 12.43 -16.19
N TYR A 51 -10.62 12.74 -17.45
CA TYR A 51 -11.90 12.41 -18.07
C TYR A 51 -12.16 10.91 -18.06
N HIS A 52 -11.20 10.12 -18.58
CA HIS A 52 -11.35 8.66 -18.66
C HIS A 52 -11.39 7.99 -17.28
N TRP A 53 -10.59 8.47 -16.33
CA TRP A 53 -10.58 7.98 -14.95
C TRP A 53 -11.94 8.18 -14.30
N ARG A 54 -12.46 9.42 -14.35
CA ARG A 54 -13.77 9.79 -13.80
C ARG A 54 -14.86 8.92 -14.39
N ARG A 55 -14.94 8.85 -15.72
CA ARG A 55 -15.92 8.05 -16.43
C ARG A 55 -15.85 6.57 -16.03
N SER A 56 -14.68 5.98 -16.09
CA SER A 56 -14.49 4.55 -15.79
C SER A 56 -14.87 4.20 -14.35
N LEU A 57 -14.56 5.09 -13.40
CA LEU A 57 -14.92 4.86 -12.00
C LEU A 57 -16.43 5.01 -11.76
N ILE A 58 -17.07 6.00 -12.34
CA ILE A 58 -18.51 6.19 -12.25
C ILE A 58 -19.25 5.00 -12.90
N ASP A 59 -18.81 4.56 -14.09
CA ASP A 59 -19.41 3.40 -14.77
C ASP A 59 -19.19 2.10 -13.97
N LEU A 60 -18.05 1.95 -13.32
CA LEU A 60 -17.80 0.82 -12.40
C LEU A 60 -18.78 0.85 -11.22
N LEU A 61 -18.95 1.99 -10.57
CA LEU A 61 -19.85 2.14 -9.43
C LEU A 61 -21.32 1.93 -9.81
N ARG A 62 -21.74 2.31 -11.01
CA ARG A 62 -23.07 2.00 -11.54
C ARG A 62 -23.29 0.49 -11.70
N ARG A 63 -22.33 -0.21 -12.30
CA ARG A 63 -22.42 -1.67 -12.53
C ARG A 63 -22.35 -2.48 -11.26
N LYS A 64 -21.75 -1.93 -10.21
CA LYS A 64 -21.55 -2.61 -8.92
C LYS A 64 -22.57 -2.21 -7.86
N TYR A 65 -23.67 -1.58 -8.25
CA TYR A 65 -24.69 -1.09 -7.32
C TYR A 65 -25.15 -2.15 -6.32
N ASP A 66 -25.49 -3.35 -6.81
CA ASP A 66 -26.02 -4.45 -6.00
C ASP A 66 -24.98 -5.05 -5.03
N GLU A 67 -23.69 -4.77 -5.25
CA GLU A 67 -22.61 -5.21 -4.37
C GLU A 67 -22.23 -4.17 -3.30
N LEU A 68 -22.84 -2.96 -3.38
CA LEU A 68 -22.50 -1.85 -2.48
C LEU A 68 -23.40 -1.85 -1.23
N ASN A 69 -22.78 -1.64 -0.07
CA ASN A 69 -23.52 -1.31 1.13
C ASN A 69 -23.66 0.22 1.26
N LEU A 70 -24.82 0.75 0.85
CA LEU A 70 -25.13 2.18 0.89
C LEU A 70 -25.82 2.61 2.21
N SER A 71 -26.11 1.67 3.10
CA SER A 71 -26.85 1.93 4.35
C SER A 71 -26.07 2.71 5.41
N THR A 72 -24.80 3.07 5.14
CA THR A 72 -23.93 3.74 6.10
C THR A 72 -23.31 5.04 5.58
N GLY A 73 -23.01 5.95 6.48
CA GLY A 73 -22.30 7.19 6.16
C GLY A 73 -23.11 8.16 5.31
N SER A 74 -22.46 8.84 4.39
CA SER A 74 -23.06 9.88 3.53
C SER A 74 -24.02 9.33 2.46
N THR A 75 -24.13 8.03 2.31
CA THR A 75 -24.95 7.36 1.29
C THR A 75 -26.23 6.72 1.85
N GLN A 76 -26.41 6.74 3.18
CA GLN A 76 -27.57 6.12 3.84
C GLN A 76 -28.94 6.67 3.40
N HIS A 77 -28.98 7.85 2.80
CA HIS A 77 -30.20 8.44 2.25
C HIS A 77 -30.55 7.91 0.85
N ILE A 78 -29.68 7.11 0.23
CA ILE A 78 -29.90 6.52 -1.10
C ILE A 78 -30.63 5.21 -0.93
N GLN A 79 -31.88 5.15 -1.35
CA GLN A 79 -32.79 4.02 -1.16
C GLN A 79 -32.93 3.13 -2.39
N ASP A 80 -32.66 3.68 -3.59
CA ASP A 80 -32.84 2.99 -4.85
C ASP A 80 -31.75 3.35 -5.90
N TYR A 81 -31.74 2.59 -7.00
CA TYR A 81 -30.81 2.76 -8.10
C TYR A 81 -30.95 4.13 -8.80
N ARG A 82 -32.14 4.72 -8.83
CA ARG A 82 -32.37 6.04 -9.45
C ARG A 82 -31.67 7.13 -8.64
N GLN A 83 -31.84 7.10 -7.33
CA GLN A 83 -31.14 8.02 -6.41
C GLN A 83 -29.63 7.83 -6.46
N TRP A 84 -29.17 6.57 -6.59
CA TRP A 84 -27.74 6.28 -6.79
C TRP A 84 -27.19 6.91 -8.07
N ASN A 85 -27.88 6.75 -9.20
CA ASN A 85 -27.46 7.37 -10.47
C ASN A 85 -27.45 8.88 -10.38
N PHE A 86 -28.43 9.49 -9.73
CA PHE A 86 -28.45 10.94 -9.51
C PHE A 86 -27.28 11.40 -8.64
N PHE A 87 -26.97 10.67 -7.59
CA PHE A 87 -25.80 10.92 -6.75
C PHE A 87 -24.50 10.84 -7.56
N LEU A 88 -24.33 9.79 -8.36
CA LEU A 88 -23.14 9.61 -9.22
C LEU A 88 -22.99 10.71 -10.27
N GLU A 89 -24.09 11.17 -10.87
CA GLU A 89 -24.08 12.27 -11.82
C GLU A 89 -23.54 13.56 -11.17
N ARG A 90 -23.96 13.85 -9.96
CA ARG A 90 -23.42 14.97 -9.19
C ARG A 90 -21.93 14.80 -8.88
N GLN A 91 -21.45 13.58 -8.61
CA GLN A 91 -20.02 13.33 -8.44
C GLN A 91 -19.27 13.48 -9.77
N TYR A 92 -19.87 13.09 -10.89
CA TYR A 92 -19.28 13.27 -12.23
C TYR A 92 -18.99 14.73 -12.55
N GLN A 93 -19.81 15.65 -12.10
CA GLN A 93 -19.64 17.09 -12.30
C GLN A 93 -18.59 17.73 -11.37
N ARG A 94 -18.15 17.01 -10.32
CA ARG A 94 -17.13 17.53 -9.41
C ARG A 94 -15.73 17.49 -10.03
N TYR A 95 -14.83 18.30 -9.46
CA TYR A 95 -13.41 18.23 -9.78
C TYR A 95 -12.80 16.94 -9.22
N TRP A 96 -12.11 16.19 -10.08
CA TRP A 96 -11.39 14.98 -9.75
C TRP A 96 -9.90 15.26 -9.78
N ASN A 97 -9.24 15.12 -8.63
CA ASN A 97 -7.82 15.44 -8.51
C ASN A 97 -6.96 14.28 -9.02
N ILE A 98 -6.31 14.51 -10.17
CA ILE A 98 -5.24 13.65 -10.68
C ILE A 98 -3.94 14.43 -10.66
N HIS A 99 -2.95 13.91 -9.96
CA HIS A 99 -1.64 14.50 -9.87
C HIS A 99 -0.65 13.75 -10.77
N PHE A 100 -0.03 14.45 -11.70
CA PHE A 100 1.09 13.93 -12.48
C PHE A 100 2.39 14.31 -11.79
N ALA A 101 3.15 13.30 -11.35
CA ALA A 101 4.48 13.52 -10.82
C ALA A 101 5.42 14.07 -11.92
N LYS A 102 6.35 14.93 -11.52
CA LYS A 102 7.37 15.44 -12.44
C LYS A 102 8.18 14.28 -13.03
N LYS A 103 8.46 14.36 -14.33
CA LYS A 103 9.34 13.40 -15.02
C LYS A 103 10.71 13.40 -14.35
N THR A 104 11.17 12.25 -13.92
CA THR A 104 12.55 12.07 -13.44
C THR A 104 13.42 11.61 -14.59
N LYS A 105 14.62 12.18 -14.70
CA LYS A 105 15.61 11.79 -15.73
C LYS A 105 16.45 10.58 -15.31
N LEU A 106 16.58 10.36 -14.00
CA LEU A 106 17.42 9.31 -13.44
C LEU A 106 16.61 8.10 -13.01
N LEU A 107 16.97 6.91 -13.50
CA LEU A 107 16.36 5.63 -13.14
C LEU A 107 16.31 5.44 -11.62
N LYS A 108 17.39 5.77 -10.90
CA LYS A 108 17.47 5.67 -9.44
C LYS A 108 16.39 6.50 -8.73
N GLN A 109 16.08 7.70 -9.24
CA GLN A 109 15.00 8.53 -8.68
C GLN A 109 13.63 7.90 -8.90
N THR A 110 13.40 7.32 -10.08
CA THR A 110 12.16 6.60 -10.41
C THR A 110 11.98 5.38 -9.50
N VAL A 111 13.02 4.57 -9.34
CA VAL A 111 12.99 3.39 -8.45
C VAL A 111 12.76 3.78 -7.01
N ASN A 112 13.43 4.82 -6.50
CA ASN A 112 13.22 5.32 -5.15
C ASN A 112 11.81 5.89 -4.95
N TYR A 113 11.28 6.58 -5.96
CA TYR A 113 9.90 7.08 -5.94
C TYR A 113 8.91 5.91 -5.86
N LEU A 114 9.03 4.93 -6.74
CA LEU A 114 8.17 3.74 -6.74
C LEU A 114 8.29 2.97 -5.42
N GLY A 115 9.50 2.74 -4.92
CA GLY A 115 9.75 2.04 -3.66
C GLY A 115 9.06 2.70 -2.46
N ARG A 116 9.00 4.03 -2.43
CA ARG A 116 8.29 4.77 -1.37
C ARG A 116 6.79 4.48 -1.37
N TYR A 117 6.17 4.32 -2.53
CA TYR A 117 4.72 4.12 -2.62
C TYR A 117 4.32 2.65 -2.62
N LEU A 118 5.17 1.74 -3.08
CA LEU A 118 4.86 0.31 -3.10
C LEU A 118 4.89 -0.35 -1.72
N LYS A 119 5.73 0.13 -0.80
CA LYS A 119 5.96 -0.48 0.53
C LYS A 119 5.77 0.49 1.70
N ARG A 120 5.15 1.63 1.48
CA ARG A 120 5.02 2.62 2.54
C ARG A 120 4.00 2.17 3.59
N PRO A 121 4.39 2.06 4.87
CA PRO A 121 3.43 1.83 5.95
C PRO A 121 2.55 3.08 6.16
N PRO A 122 1.37 2.96 6.75
CA PRO A 122 0.49 4.09 7.07
C PRO A 122 1.17 5.17 7.90
N ILE A 123 2.04 4.77 8.81
CA ILE A 123 2.89 5.67 9.59
C ILE A 123 4.32 5.10 9.68
N SER A 124 5.32 5.94 9.54
CA SER A 124 6.72 5.55 9.79
C SER A 124 7.06 5.74 11.26
N ALA A 125 7.95 4.90 11.80
CA ALA A 125 8.43 5.02 13.18
C ALA A 125 9.02 6.41 13.49
N SER A 126 9.69 7.03 12.52
CA SER A 126 10.26 8.38 12.65
C SER A 126 9.23 9.49 12.88
N ARG A 127 7.96 9.24 12.63
CA ARG A 127 6.87 10.19 12.87
C ARG A 127 6.30 10.08 14.28
N LEU A 128 6.47 8.95 14.95
CA LEU A 128 6.05 8.73 16.33
C LEU A 128 6.95 9.55 17.26
N ARG A 129 6.36 10.27 18.21
CA ARG A 129 7.06 11.11 19.18
C ARG A 129 6.87 10.62 20.61
N HIS A 130 5.68 10.13 20.90
CA HIS A 130 5.31 9.59 22.19
C HIS A 130 4.31 8.46 22.03
N TYR A 131 4.41 7.41 22.85
CA TYR A 131 3.52 6.24 22.80
C TYR A 131 3.41 5.51 24.15
N SER A 132 3.42 6.26 25.25
CA SER A 132 3.25 5.74 26.61
C SER A 132 2.15 6.50 27.35
N GLY A 133 1.76 6.03 28.53
CA GLY A 133 0.78 6.71 29.37
C GLY A 133 -0.61 6.81 28.77
N GLY A 134 -1.03 5.85 27.95
CA GLY A 134 -2.35 5.83 27.33
C GLY A 134 -2.49 6.71 26.09
N THR A 135 -1.46 7.46 25.70
CA THR A 135 -1.50 8.38 24.56
C THR A 135 -0.43 8.09 23.52
N VAL A 136 -0.73 8.42 22.26
CA VAL A 136 0.21 8.38 21.15
C VAL A 136 0.26 9.73 20.48
N VAL A 137 1.46 10.28 20.31
CA VAL A 137 1.70 11.56 19.62
C VAL A 137 2.53 11.31 18.37
N PHE A 138 2.08 11.81 17.23
CA PHE A 138 2.85 11.72 15.99
C PHE A 138 2.80 13.02 15.17
N LYS A 139 3.86 13.25 14.39
CA LYS A 139 3.96 14.39 13.47
C LYS A 139 3.40 14.06 12.09
N TYR A 140 2.70 15.01 11.49
CA TYR A 140 2.27 14.95 10.10
C TYR A 140 2.41 16.31 9.42
N LEU A 141 2.58 16.31 8.09
CA LEU A 141 2.58 17.54 7.30
C LEU A 141 1.14 17.86 6.87
N ASP A 142 0.62 19.00 7.27
CA ASP A 142 -0.66 19.50 6.73
C ASP A 142 -0.43 20.14 5.37
N HIS A 143 -1.18 19.70 4.35
CA HIS A 143 -1.02 20.23 3.00
C HIS A 143 -1.72 21.56 2.76
N ARG A 144 -2.59 21.99 3.69
CA ARG A 144 -3.33 23.25 3.53
C ARG A 144 -2.45 24.45 3.75
N ASP A 145 -1.54 24.33 4.72
CA ASP A 145 -0.59 25.39 5.08
C ASP A 145 0.88 25.00 4.85
N GLY A 146 1.16 23.73 4.55
CA GLY A 146 2.51 23.23 4.35
C GLY A 146 3.30 23.03 5.64
N GLU A 147 2.66 23.13 6.81
CA GLU A 147 3.31 23.06 8.10
C GLU A 147 3.28 21.67 8.73
N HIS A 148 4.27 21.40 9.57
CA HIS A 148 4.32 20.19 10.39
C HIS A 148 3.49 20.36 11.65
N LYS A 149 2.43 19.57 11.77
CA LYS A 149 1.54 19.51 12.95
C LYS A 149 1.74 18.22 13.73
N THR A 150 1.30 18.24 14.97
CA THR A 150 1.24 17.07 15.84
C THR A 150 -0.22 16.65 16.02
N MET A 151 -0.43 15.34 16.11
CA MET A 151 -1.72 14.74 16.44
C MET A 151 -1.52 13.88 17.68
N THR A 152 -2.37 14.09 18.67
CA THR A 152 -2.43 13.29 19.90
C THR A 152 -3.70 12.44 19.85
N LEU A 153 -3.57 11.15 20.04
CA LEU A 153 -4.65 10.17 20.05
C LEU A 153 -4.53 9.32 21.31
N THR A 154 -5.61 8.68 21.72
CA THR A 154 -5.51 7.55 22.66
C THR A 154 -4.83 6.38 21.99
N GLN A 155 -4.24 5.46 22.76
CA GLN A 155 -3.66 4.23 22.20
C GLN A 155 -4.72 3.39 21.46
N GLU A 156 -5.95 3.34 21.98
CA GLU A 156 -7.07 2.64 21.35
C GLU A 156 -7.43 3.27 20.01
N GLU A 157 -7.60 4.59 19.96
CA GLU A 157 -7.92 5.29 18.71
C GLU A 157 -6.80 5.13 17.67
N MET A 158 -5.54 5.18 18.08
CA MET A 158 -4.41 4.93 17.20
C MET A 158 -4.45 3.52 16.60
N ILE A 159 -4.73 2.50 17.43
CA ILE A 159 -4.84 1.11 16.99
C ILE A 159 -6.02 0.94 16.04
N LEU A 160 -7.20 1.51 16.36
CA LEU A 160 -8.38 1.43 15.50
C LEU A 160 -8.13 2.09 14.13
N ARG A 161 -7.54 3.29 14.12
CA ARG A 161 -7.19 3.96 12.87
C ARG A 161 -6.18 3.15 12.06
N TYR A 162 -5.15 2.60 12.70
CA TYR A 162 -4.14 1.79 12.02
C TYR A 162 -4.75 0.48 11.49
N ALA A 163 -5.55 -0.21 12.29
CA ALA A 163 -6.20 -1.46 11.94
C ALA A 163 -7.16 -1.31 10.75
N SER A 164 -7.83 -0.16 10.62
CA SER A 164 -8.72 0.11 9.47
C SER A 164 -7.99 0.10 8.12
N HIS A 165 -6.65 0.25 8.12
CA HIS A 165 -5.82 0.21 6.91
C HIS A 165 -5.22 -1.16 6.63
N ILE A 166 -5.44 -2.16 7.49
CA ILE A 166 -5.01 -3.54 7.24
C ILE A 166 -5.88 -4.11 6.11
N PRO A 167 -5.30 -4.52 4.98
CA PRO A 167 -6.08 -5.05 3.87
C PRO A 167 -6.69 -6.40 4.25
N GLN A 168 -7.83 -6.70 3.68
CA GLN A 168 -8.44 -8.02 3.80
C GLN A 168 -7.48 -9.10 3.31
N LYS A 169 -7.61 -10.29 3.88
CA LYS A 169 -6.83 -11.46 3.46
C LYS A 169 -6.93 -11.65 1.93
N HIS A 170 -5.79 -11.86 1.27
CA HIS A 170 -5.64 -12.01 -0.17
C HIS A 170 -5.84 -10.73 -1.02
N LEU A 171 -6.18 -9.59 -0.46
CA LEU A 171 -6.22 -8.34 -1.22
C LEU A 171 -4.79 -7.89 -1.55
N LYS A 172 -4.47 -7.88 -2.84
CA LYS A 172 -3.18 -7.39 -3.32
C LYS A 172 -3.22 -5.87 -3.45
N MET A 173 -2.49 -5.18 -2.57
CA MET A 173 -2.36 -3.73 -2.59
C MET A 173 -1.50 -3.22 -3.76
N VAL A 174 -0.59 -4.06 -4.26
CA VAL A 174 0.24 -3.77 -5.44
C VAL A 174 -0.17 -4.69 -6.58
N ARG A 175 -0.41 -4.11 -7.75
CA ARG A 175 -0.83 -4.84 -8.95
C ARG A 175 -0.05 -4.37 -10.16
N TYR A 176 0.16 -5.30 -11.09
CA TYR A 176 0.85 -5.08 -12.36
C TYR A 176 -0.09 -5.40 -13.52
N TYR A 177 -0.06 -4.57 -14.56
CA TYR A 177 -0.90 -4.70 -15.74
C TYR A 177 -0.08 -4.55 -17.01
N GLY A 178 -0.70 -4.92 -18.13
CA GLY A 178 -0.05 -4.89 -19.44
C GLY A 178 1.15 -5.82 -19.48
N PHE A 179 2.22 -5.45 -20.15
CA PHE A 179 3.41 -6.29 -20.25
C PHE A 179 4.14 -6.53 -18.93
N LEU A 180 3.81 -5.80 -17.83
CA LEU A 180 4.33 -6.05 -16.49
C LEU A 180 3.48 -7.08 -15.71
N SER A 181 2.30 -7.47 -16.19
CA SER A 181 1.45 -8.44 -15.51
C SER A 181 2.13 -9.81 -15.41
N ASN A 182 1.85 -10.57 -14.35
CA ASN A 182 2.46 -11.87 -14.13
C ASN A 182 2.21 -12.87 -15.27
N SER A 183 1.04 -12.78 -15.92
CA SER A 183 0.65 -13.67 -17.04
C SER A 183 1.36 -13.33 -18.36
N LYS A 184 1.69 -12.05 -18.57
CA LYS A 184 2.23 -11.57 -19.86
C LYS A 184 3.73 -11.27 -19.83
N ARG A 185 4.29 -10.92 -18.67
CA ARG A 185 5.66 -10.40 -18.58
C ARG A 185 6.73 -11.37 -19.09
N GLY A 186 6.52 -12.67 -18.93
CA GLY A 186 7.47 -13.69 -19.43
C GLY A 186 7.66 -13.63 -20.93
N ARG A 187 6.59 -13.38 -21.67
CA ARG A 187 6.55 -13.29 -23.13
C ARG A 187 6.87 -11.88 -23.63
N LEU A 188 6.25 -10.86 -23.04
CA LEU A 188 6.29 -9.51 -23.61
C LEU A 188 7.49 -8.67 -23.14
N LEU A 189 8.00 -8.91 -21.93
CA LEU A 189 9.12 -8.12 -21.43
C LEU A 189 10.42 -8.28 -22.24
N PRO A 190 10.78 -9.48 -22.73
CA PRO A 190 11.90 -9.61 -23.67
C PRO A 190 11.71 -8.81 -24.96
N LEU A 191 10.49 -8.76 -25.52
CA LEU A 191 10.17 -7.97 -26.72
C LEU A 191 10.31 -6.48 -26.44
N VAL A 192 9.90 -6.01 -25.25
CA VAL A 192 10.12 -4.60 -24.82
C VAL A 192 11.61 -4.28 -24.76
N TYR A 193 12.45 -5.16 -24.21
CA TYR A 193 13.90 -4.93 -24.19
C TYR A 193 14.50 -4.89 -25.61
N ALA A 194 14.07 -5.79 -26.48
CA ALA A 194 14.51 -5.81 -27.88
C ALA A 194 14.08 -4.52 -28.62
N ALA A 195 12.81 -4.12 -28.50
CA ALA A 195 12.27 -2.93 -29.15
C ALA A 195 12.86 -1.61 -28.62
N LEU A 196 13.41 -1.61 -27.40
CA LEU A 196 14.09 -0.46 -26.79
C LEU A 196 15.62 -0.56 -26.91
N GLU A 197 16.16 -1.54 -27.62
CA GLU A 197 17.61 -1.82 -27.74
C GLU A 197 18.31 -1.83 -26.36
N SER A 198 17.59 -2.33 -25.35
CA SER A 198 18.02 -2.32 -23.95
C SER A 198 18.43 -3.71 -23.50
N THR A 199 19.56 -3.79 -22.80
CA THR A 199 20.00 -5.07 -22.23
C THR A 199 19.09 -5.48 -21.07
N LYS A 200 18.72 -6.77 -21.03
CA LYS A 200 18.01 -7.34 -19.88
C LYS A 200 18.90 -7.21 -18.65
N PRO A 201 18.40 -6.62 -17.54
CA PRO A 201 19.21 -6.55 -16.34
C PRO A 201 19.55 -7.95 -15.83
N GLU A 202 20.78 -8.10 -15.36
CA GLU A 202 21.21 -9.34 -14.70
C GLU A 202 20.24 -9.69 -13.57
N GLN A 203 19.98 -11.00 -13.41
CA GLN A 203 19.17 -11.46 -12.28
C GLN A 203 19.91 -11.11 -11.00
N THR A 204 19.40 -10.14 -10.27
CA THR A 204 19.89 -9.87 -8.92
C THR A 204 19.68 -11.09 -8.05
N GLU A 205 20.72 -11.48 -7.32
CA GLU A 205 20.64 -12.57 -6.36
C GLU A 205 19.44 -12.35 -5.42
N LYS A 206 18.60 -13.39 -5.26
CA LYS A 206 17.47 -13.31 -4.33
C LYS A 206 18.03 -13.12 -2.91
N LEU A 207 17.84 -11.93 -2.37
CA LEU A 207 18.23 -11.64 -1.00
C LEU A 207 17.43 -12.51 -0.03
N THR A 208 18.07 -13.43 0.65
CA THR A 208 17.48 -14.18 1.75
C THR A 208 17.20 -13.25 2.93
N TYR A 209 16.29 -13.64 3.84
CA TYR A 209 16.04 -12.91 5.08
C TYR A 209 17.34 -12.56 5.84
N ALA A 210 18.23 -13.54 5.98
CA ALA A 210 19.51 -13.34 6.68
C ALA A 210 20.39 -12.28 6.02
N LYS A 211 20.49 -12.29 4.69
CA LYS A 211 21.25 -11.25 3.94
C LYS A 211 20.63 -9.87 4.10
N GLN A 212 19.32 -9.78 4.05
CA GLN A 212 18.60 -8.51 4.26
C GLN A 212 18.80 -8.01 5.70
N TYR A 213 18.57 -8.86 6.69
CA TYR A 213 18.72 -8.50 8.09
C TYR A 213 20.15 -8.06 8.41
N LYS A 214 21.16 -8.82 7.95
CA LYS A 214 22.57 -8.46 8.10
C LYS A 214 22.91 -7.13 7.41
N GLY A 215 22.34 -6.85 6.24
CA GLY A 215 22.53 -5.59 5.54
C GLY A 215 21.97 -4.38 6.30
N PHE A 216 20.87 -4.55 7.05
CA PHE A 216 20.27 -3.48 7.85
C PHE A 216 20.88 -3.29 9.23
N THR A 217 21.23 -4.38 9.90
CA THR A 217 21.62 -4.38 11.33
C THR A 217 23.12 -4.59 11.53
N GLY A 218 23.84 -5.05 10.50
CA GLY A 218 25.22 -5.51 10.62
C GLY A 218 25.36 -6.90 11.24
N ASN A 219 24.30 -7.44 11.86
CA ASN A 219 24.30 -8.71 12.60
C ASN A 219 23.72 -9.84 11.77
N ASP A 220 24.33 -11.03 11.83
CA ASP A 220 23.77 -12.24 11.23
C ASP A 220 22.69 -12.82 12.15
N PRO A 221 21.39 -12.92 11.71
CA PRO A 221 20.32 -13.43 12.54
C PRO A 221 20.46 -14.91 12.90
N TYR A 222 21.34 -15.63 12.20
CA TYR A 222 21.62 -17.04 12.48
C TYR A 222 22.91 -17.26 13.29
N LYS A 223 23.53 -16.19 13.79
CA LYS A 223 24.67 -16.29 14.67
C LYS A 223 24.19 -16.33 16.12
N CYS A 224 24.54 -17.37 16.86
CA CYS A 224 24.22 -17.47 18.27
C CYS A 224 24.88 -16.33 19.06
N THR A 225 24.11 -15.60 19.86
CA THR A 225 24.60 -14.49 20.67
C THR A 225 25.50 -14.93 21.83
N LEU A 226 25.40 -16.20 22.26
CA LEU A 226 26.15 -16.75 23.38
C LEU A 226 27.48 -17.33 22.94
N CYS A 227 27.49 -18.25 21.94
CA CYS A 227 28.67 -18.96 21.52
C CYS A 227 29.27 -18.52 20.19
N GLY A 228 28.60 -17.63 19.46
CA GLY A 228 29.03 -17.14 18.15
C GLY A 228 28.90 -18.13 16.99
N ASN A 229 28.51 -19.38 17.24
CA ASN A 229 28.32 -20.40 16.21
C ASN A 229 27.05 -20.15 15.42
N ARG A 230 27.00 -20.72 14.20
CA ARG A 230 25.80 -20.58 13.32
C ARG A 230 24.70 -21.51 13.82
N MET A 231 23.52 -20.92 14.05
CA MET A 231 22.29 -21.66 14.34
C MET A 231 21.78 -22.37 13.10
N VAL A 232 21.31 -23.60 13.24
CA VAL A 232 20.70 -24.41 12.21
C VAL A 232 19.23 -24.58 12.56
N PHE A 233 18.35 -24.39 11.57
CA PHE A 233 16.92 -24.61 11.75
C PHE A 233 16.66 -26.10 11.95
N THR A 234 16.12 -26.47 13.10
CA THR A 234 15.77 -27.86 13.46
C THR A 234 14.26 -28.13 13.39
N GLY A 235 13.45 -27.09 13.41
CA GLY A 235 12.00 -27.19 13.37
C GLY A 235 11.32 -26.00 14.00
N PHE A 236 9.99 -26.01 13.97
CA PHE A 236 9.18 -25.04 14.71
C PHE A 236 8.10 -25.75 15.52
N THR A 237 7.81 -25.21 16.68
CA THR A 237 6.64 -25.59 17.46
C THR A 237 5.54 -24.55 17.17
N LYS A 238 4.36 -25.02 16.85
CA LYS A 238 3.21 -24.11 16.67
C LYS A 238 2.96 -23.42 18.00
N GLY A 239 3.02 -22.09 18.01
CA GLY A 239 2.71 -21.30 19.18
C GLY A 239 1.26 -21.53 19.67
N PRO A 240 0.97 -21.20 20.93
CA PRO A 240 -0.39 -21.29 21.45
C PRO A 240 -1.35 -20.44 20.63
N LYS A 241 -2.60 -20.86 20.56
CA LYS A 241 -3.66 -20.08 19.90
C LYS A 241 -3.85 -18.75 20.62
N ASN A 242 -4.39 -17.74 19.90
CA ASN A 242 -4.62 -16.41 20.46
C ASN A 242 -5.46 -16.46 21.75
N ASP A 243 -6.42 -17.36 21.84
CA ASP A 243 -7.27 -17.55 23.03
C ASP A 243 -6.46 -18.05 24.22
N GLU A 244 -5.55 -19.01 24.01
CA GLU A 244 -4.65 -19.53 25.03
C GLU A 244 -3.65 -18.46 25.52
N LEU A 245 -3.16 -17.59 24.61
CA LEU A 245 -2.31 -16.47 24.97
C LEU A 245 -3.06 -15.41 25.79
N LEU A 246 -4.30 -15.14 25.45
CA LEU A 246 -5.16 -14.21 26.20
C LEU A 246 -5.47 -14.71 27.59
N ASP A 247 -5.75 -16.01 27.74
CA ASP A 247 -6.04 -16.64 29.03
C ASP A 247 -4.78 -16.72 29.90
N SER A 248 -3.64 -17.07 29.35
CA SER A 248 -2.34 -17.01 30.02
C SER A 248 -2.01 -15.61 30.54
N ARG A 249 -2.26 -14.57 29.71
CA ARG A 249 -2.07 -13.17 30.11
C ARG A 249 -3.03 -12.74 31.20
N ARG A 250 -4.31 -13.13 31.13
CA ARG A 250 -5.31 -12.87 32.17
C ARG A 250 -4.94 -13.53 33.50
N PHE A 251 -4.44 -14.74 33.45
CA PHE A 251 -3.96 -15.46 34.62
C PHE A 251 -2.78 -14.73 35.27
N SER A 252 -1.74 -14.40 34.50
CA SER A 252 -0.56 -13.66 34.98
C SER A 252 -0.93 -12.29 35.57
N MET A 253 -1.91 -11.59 35.00
CA MET A 253 -2.39 -10.32 35.54
C MET A 253 -3.14 -10.47 36.86
N ARG A 254 -3.91 -11.58 37.05
CA ARG A 254 -4.60 -11.88 38.31
C ARG A 254 -3.60 -12.23 39.43
N GLU A 255 -2.57 -12.99 39.11
CA GLU A 255 -1.53 -13.35 40.08
C GLU A 255 -0.70 -12.13 40.50
N ASN A 256 -0.30 -11.28 39.58
CA ASN A 256 0.40 -10.03 39.88
C ASN A 256 -0.45 -9.07 40.73
N ARG A 257 -1.77 -9.05 40.56
CA ARG A 257 -2.67 -8.28 41.43
C ARG A 257 -2.74 -8.89 42.84
N ARG A 258 -2.82 -10.21 42.98
CA ARG A 258 -2.78 -10.90 44.28
C ARG A 258 -1.49 -10.63 45.05
N LEU A 259 -0.34 -10.70 44.37
CA LEU A 259 0.96 -10.42 44.97
C LEU A 259 1.11 -8.97 45.45
N ARG A 260 0.50 -8.01 44.71
CA ARG A 260 0.51 -6.58 45.09
C ARG A 260 -0.48 -6.22 46.21
N SER A 261 -1.52 -7.04 46.42
CA SER A 261 -2.47 -6.83 47.51
C SER A 261 -2.07 -7.56 48.79
N ALA A 262 -1.02 -8.40 48.75
CA ALA A 262 -0.50 -9.13 49.89
C ALA A 262 0.82 -8.53 50.42
N ALA A 263 1.34 -7.48 49.77
CA ALA A 263 2.50 -6.67 50.19
C ALA A 263 2.03 -5.28 50.66
#